data_0a4e9ed541bfa691df76ccccd376b6c0
#
_entry.id   0a4e9ed541bfa691df76ccccd376b6c0
#
_cell.length_a   1.000
_cell.length_b   1.000
_cell.length_c   1.000
_cell.angle_alpha   90.00
_cell.angle_beta   90.00
_cell.angle_gamma   90.00
#
_symmetry.space_group_name_H-M   'P 1'
#
loop_
_entity.id
_entity.type
_entity.pdbx_description
1 polymer ?
#
loop_
_entity_poly.entity_id
_entity_poly.type
_entity_poly.pdbx_seq_one_letter_code
_entity_poly.pdbx_strand_id
1 'polypeptide(L)'
;MNTITMKLQADHLIEEALREDISSEDVTTNSVMKKAVQGEVNLICKQDGIIAGLEVFKRVFELLDANTKIEFYKKDGDAVKSGELLGVVTGDIRVLLSGERVALNYLQRMSGIATYTNSVAKLLAGTKTKLLDTRKTTPNMRIFEKYAVRVGGGYNHRYNLSDGVLLKDNHIGAAGSVTKAIQMAKDYAPFVRKIEVEVENLDMVKEAVEAGADIIMLDNMSYDEMKEALLIIDGHAETECSGNVTKENIEKLTGLGVDYISSGALTHSAPILDISLKGLHVI
;
A
#
# COMPACT_ATOMS: atom_id res chain seq x y z
N MET A 1 4.85 7.73 8.18
CA MET A 1 3.64 8.59 8.02
C MET A 1 3.84 9.84 8.87
N ASN A 2 3.36 11.03 8.45
CA ASN A 2 3.53 12.23 9.29
C ASN A 2 2.48 12.26 10.43
N THR A 3 2.80 13.03 11.50
CA THR A 3 1.98 13.08 12.73
C THR A 3 0.55 13.61 12.49
N ILE A 4 0.35 14.55 11.56
CA ILE A 4 -0.98 15.10 11.26
C ILE A 4 -1.86 14.05 10.59
N THR A 5 -1.31 13.38 9.57
CA THR A 5 -2.01 12.29 8.87
C THR A 5 -2.32 11.13 9.83
N MET A 6 -1.38 10.78 10.73
CA MET A 6 -1.61 9.77 11.76
C MET A 6 -2.84 10.11 12.61
N LYS A 7 -2.86 11.29 13.21
CA LYS A 7 -3.96 11.73 14.10
C LYS A 7 -5.30 11.85 13.38
N LEU A 8 -5.33 12.39 12.17
CA LEU A 8 -6.58 12.69 11.48
C LEU A 8 -7.15 11.50 10.70
N GLN A 9 -6.31 10.58 10.24
CA GLN A 9 -6.71 9.54 9.30
C GLN A 9 -6.46 8.12 9.81
N ALA A 10 -5.50 7.90 10.71
CA ALA A 10 -5.12 6.56 11.16
C ALA A 10 -5.61 6.24 12.58
N ASP A 11 -5.60 7.18 13.52
CA ASP A 11 -5.92 6.93 14.93
C ASP A 11 -7.28 6.23 15.11
N HIS A 12 -8.33 6.72 14.46
CA HIS A 12 -9.66 6.10 14.58
C HIS A 12 -9.71 4.66 14.07
N LEU A 13 -8.93 4.33 13.01
CA LEU A 13 -8.85 2.96 12.49
C LEU A 13 -8.09 2.05 13.44
N ILE A 14 -7.04 2.55 14.08
CA ILE A 14 -6.27 1.82 15.10
C ILE A 14 -7.14 1.60 16.34
N GLU A 15 -7.88 2.62 16.77
CA GLU A 15 -8.83 2.49 17.90
C GLU A 15 -9.91 1.45 17.63
N GLU A 16 -10.49 1.42 16.42
CA GLU A 16 -11.47 0.39 16.04
C GLU A 16 -10.87 -1.01 16.05
N ALA A 17 -9.62 -1.18 15.57
CA ALA A 17 -8.93 -2.46 15.66
C ALA A 17 -8.64 -2.88 17.12
N LEU A 18 -8.31 -1.92 17.99
CA LEU A 18 -8.16 -2.18 19.43
C LEU A 18 -9.50 -2.57 20.09
N ARG A 19 -10.61 -1.91 19.71
CA ARG A 19 -11.96 -2.26 20.21
C ARG A 19 -12.44 -3.63 19.71
N GLU A 20 -12.05 -4.04 18.50
CA GLU A 20 -12.34 -5.37 17.98
C GLU A 20 -11.67 -6.44 18.83
N ASP A 21 -10.38 -6.24 19.21
CA ASP A 21 -9.60 -7.20 19.96
C ASP A 21 -9.89 -7.15 21.48
N ILE A 22 -10.21 -5.95 22.01
CA ILE A 22 -10.51 -5.71 23.43
C ILE A 22 -11.93 -5.17 23.56
N SER A 23 -12.94 -6.05 23.42
CA SER A 23 -14.34 -5.65 23.45
C SER A 23 -14.86 -5.27 24.85
N SER A 24 -14.39 -5.97 25.89
CA SER A 24 -14.75 -5.72 27.30
C SER A 24 -13.54 -5.78 28.22
N GLU A 25 -12.70 -6.80 28.09
CA GLU A 25 -11.46 -6.97 28.88
C GLU A 25 -10.52 -7.96 28.19
N ASP A 26 -9.22 -7.90 28.55
CA ASP A 26 -8.26 -8.97 28.32
C ASP A 26 -8.27 -9.92 29.53
N VAL A 27 -9.08 -10.98 29.44
CA VAL A 27 -9.27 -11.95 30.52
C VAL A 27 -7.96 -12.61 30.94
N THR A 28 -7.10 -12.95 29.96
CA THR A 28 -5.82 -13.59 30.23
C THR A 28 -4.89 -12.68 31.02
N THR A 29 -4.67 -11.47 30.51
CA THR A 29 -3.80 -10.50 31.16
C THR A 29 -4.34 -10.12 32.52
N ASN A 30 -5.63 -9.85 32.66
CA ASN A 30 -6.26 -9.49 33.93
C ASN A 30 -6.21 -10.62 34.97
N SER A 31 -6.18 -11.89 34.52
CA SER A 31 -6.06 -13.04 35.46
C SER A 31 -4.70 -13.13 36.12
N VAL A 32 -3.63 -12.76 35.40
CA VAL A 32 -2.24 -12.90 35.87
C VAL A 32 -1.63 -11.60 36.38
N MET A 33 -2.05 -10.45 35.84
CA MET A 33 -1.52 -9.12 36.15
C MET A 33 -2.54 -8.27 36.92
N LYS A 34 -2.62 -8.47 38.22
CA LYS A 34 -3.57 -7.77 39.12
C LYS A 34 -3.24 -6.28 39.35
N LYS A 35 -2.01 -5.87 39.11
CA LYS A 35 -1.50 -4.51 39.33
C LYS A 35 -0.63 -4.06 38.17
N ALA A 36 -0.48 -2.72 38.02
CA ALA A 36 0.49 -2.13 37.12
C ALA A 36 1.91 -2.57 37.51
N VAL A 37 2.64 -3.14 36.57
CA VAL A 37 4.05 -3.57 36.73
C VAL A 37 4.77 -3.16 35.44
N GLN A 38 5.91 -2.47 35.60
CA GLN A 38 6.74 -2.11 34.45
C GLN A 38 7.49 -3.33 33.91
N GLY A 39 7.51 -3.47 32.62
CA GLY A 39 8.23 -4.53 31.94
C GLY A 39 8.79 -4.07 30.60
N GLU A 40 9.61 -4.93 30.04
CA GLU A 40 10.29 -4.73 28.78
C GLU A 40 10.14 -5.96 27.89
N VAL A 41 9.96 -5.75 26.57
CA VAL A 41 9.82 -6.82 25.59
C VAL A 41 10.57 -6.45 24.29
N ASN A 42 11.22 -7.43 23.69
CA ASN A 42 11.99 -7.27 22.44
C ASN A 42 11.12 -7.47 21.19
N LEU A 43 11.22 -6.55 20.25
CA LEU A 43 10.62 -6.66 18.91
C LEU A 43 11.64 -7.32 17.96
N ILE A 44 11.32 -8.53 17.48
CA ILE A 44 12.27 -9.38 16.72
C ILE A 44 11.67 -9.75 15.37
N CYS A 45 12.44 -9.54 14.30
CA CYS A 45 12.13 -10.02 12.96
C CYS A 45 12.46 -11.53 12.85
N LYS A 46 11.58 -12.31 12.23
CA LYS A 46 11.78 -13.76 12.04
C LYS A 46 11.97 -14.16 10.59
N GLN A 47 11.95 -13.20 9.68
CA GLN A 47 12.07 -13.41 8.25
C GLN A 47 12.81 -12.24 7.61
N ASP A 48 13.58 -12.49 6.55
CA ASP A 48 14.22 -11.42 5.77
C ASP A 48 13.18 -10.55 5.05
N GLY A 49 13.32 -9.22 5.10
CA GLY A 49 12.37 -8.33 4.44
C GLY A 49 12.70 -6.85 4.53
N ILE A 50 11.70 -6.02 4.26
CA ILE A 50 11.74 -4.57 4.41
C ILE A 50 10.76 -4.18 5.50
N ILE A 51 11.24 -3.49 6.52
CA ILE A 51 10.38 -3.02 7.62
C ILE A 51 9.54 -1.82 7.19
N ALA A 52 8.26 -1.80 7.55
CA ALA A 52 7.36 -0.67 7.30
C ALA A 52 6.24 -0.63 8.35
N GLY A 53 5.97 0.56 8.90
CA GLY A 53 4.88 0.78 9.84
C GLY A 53 5.30 0.88 11.30
N LEU A 54 6.57 1.16 11.59
CA LEU A 54 7.08 1.32 12.97
C LEU A 54 6.32 2.39 13.75
N GLU A 55 5.99 3.53 13.12
CA GLU A 55 5.20 4.58 13.78
C GLU A 55 3.74 4.14 14.03
N VAL A 56 3.17 3.29 13.18
CA VAL A 56 1.83 2.73 13.41
C VAL A 56 1.87 1.73 14.57
N PHE A 57 2.87 0.84 14.60
CA PHE A 57 3.13 -0.06 15.71
C PHE A 57 3.25 0.68 17.04
N LYS A 58 4.04 1.75 17.08
CA LYS A 58 4.19 2.61 18.26
C LYS A 58 2.87 3.25 18.66
N ARG A 59 2.10 3.75 17.68
CA ARG A 59 0.85 4.44 17.93
C ARG A 59 -0.21 3.56 18.60
N VAL A 60 -0.23 2.25 18.30
CA VAL A 60 -1.12 1.28 19.00
C VAL A 60 -0.90 1.32 20.50
N PHE A 61 0.36 1.27 20.96
CA PHE A 61 0.68 1.33 22.38
C PHE A 61 0.42 2.70 23.00
N GLU A 62 0.76 3.79 22.28
CA GLU A 62 0.50 5.16 22.77
C GLU A 62 -1.00 5.46 22.97
N LEU A 63 -1.88 4.84 22.18
CA LEU A 63 -3.33 4.97 22.34
C LEU A 63 -3.85 4.22 23.57
N LEU A 64 -3.17 3.15 24.00
CA LEU A 64 -3.49 2.42 25.24
C LEU A 64 -2.88 3.10 26.47
N ASP A 65 -1.62 3.54 26.39
CA ASP A 65 -0.92 4.26 27.45
C ASP A 65 0.18 5.17 26.84
N ALA A 66 -0.01 6.47 26.96
CA ALA A 66 0.93 7.48 26.46
C ALA A 66 2.33 7.42 27.14
N ASN A 67 2.48 6.71 28.26
CA ASN A 67 3.75 6.54 28.95
C ASN A 67 4.58 5.37 28.38
N THR A 68 4.02 4.53 27.52
CA THR A 68 4.76 3.45 26.86
C THR A 68 5.90 4.04 26.02
N LYS A 69 7.11 3.52 26.19
CA LYS A 69 8.31 3.94 25.46
C LYS A 69 8.73 2.86 24.50
N ILE A 70 9.11 3.27 23.30
CA ILE A 70 9.64 2.36 22.28
C ILE A 70 10.93 2.95 21.73
N GLU A 71 12.00 2.15 21.81
CA GLU A 71 13.27 2.44 21.17
C GLU A 71 13.39 1.56 19.93
N PHE A 72 13.44 2.17 18.75
CA PHE A 72 13.66 1.45 17.49
C PHE A 72 15.12 1.52 17.08
N TYR A 73 15.68 0.38 16.64
CA TYR A 73 17.02 0.27 16.06
C TYR A 73 17.00 0.28 14.52
N LYS A 74 15.80 0.34 13.96
CA LYS A 74 15.52 0.38 12.53
C LYS A 74 14.55 1.51 12.22
N LYS A 75 14.47 1.88 10.95
CA LYS A 75 13.49 2.82 10.41
C LYS A 75 12.75 2.20 9.23
N ASP A 76 11.59 2.73 8.91
CA ASP A 76 10.82 2.31 7.74
C ASP A 76 11.67 2.40 6.47
N GLY A 77 11.70 1.32 5.68
CA GLY A 77 12.51 1.15 4.48
C GLY A 77 13.82 0.39 4.68
N ASP A 78 14.25 0.16 5.92
CA ASP A 78 15.45 -0.64 6.17
C ASP A 78 15.21 -2.10 5.82
N ALA A 79 16.23 -2.74 5.25
CA ALA A 79 16.29 -4.19 5.10
C ALA A 79 16.60 -4.83 6.45
N VAL A 80 15.87 -5.89 6.78
CA VAL A 80 16.00 -6.63 8.03
C VAL A 80 16.22 -8.12 7.77
N LYS A 81 16.83 -8.80 8.73
CA LYS A 81 17.16 -10.21 8.66
C LYS A 81 16.43 -11.02 9.72
N SER A 82 16.25 -12.31 9.45
CA SER A 82 15.72 -13.24 10.44
C SER A 82 16.59 -13.26 11.69
N GLY A 83 15.96 -13.15 12.88
CA GLY A 83 16.63 -13.07 14.19
C GLY A 83 17.05 -11.66 14.60
N GLU A 84 16.87 -10.65 13.75
CA GLU A 84 17.32 -9.28 14.04
C GLU A 84 16.41 -8.58 15.04
N LEU A 85 17.03 -7.92 16.04
CA LEU A 85 16.36 -7.07 17.03
C LEU A 85 16.01 -5.72 16.37
N LEU A 86 14.72 -5.44 16.26
CA LEU A 86 14.20 -4.21 15.64
C LEU A 86 14.02 -3.07 16.61
N GLY A 87 13.83 -3.39 17.89
CA GLY A 87 13.60 -2.42 18.95
C GLY A 87 13.17 -3.08 20.26
N VAL A 88 12.91 -2.22 21.25
CA VAL A 88 12.49 -2.60 22.60
C VAL A 88 11.27 -1.76 22.98
N VAL A 89 10.27 -2.41 23.57
CA VAL A 89 9.05 -1.75 24.08
C VAL A 89 9.03 -1.85 25.60
N THR A 90 8.91 -0.72 26.28
CA THR A 90 8.91 -0.62 27.75
C THR A 90 7.63 0.06 28.23
N GLY A 91 6.92 -0.52 29.18
CA GLY A 91 5.68 0.02 29.73
C GLY A 91 4.99 -0.90 30.72
N ASP A 92 3.75 -0.57 31.09
CA ASP A 92 2.91 -1.47 31.90
C ASP A 92 2.71 -2.81 31.15
N ILE A 93 3.08 -3.92 31.77
CA ILE A 93 2.97 -5.27 31.18
C ILE A 93 1.56 -5.54 30.65
N ARG A 94 0.51 -5.01 31.29
CA ARG A 94 -0.87 -5.19 30.83
C ARG A 94 -1.08 -4.52 29.47
N VAL A 95 -0.53 -3.32 29.28
CA VAL A 95 -0.57 -2.59 28.00
C VAL A 95 0.23 -3.33 26.93
N LEU A 96 1.44 -3.83 27.29
CA LEU A 96 2.29 -4.57 26.36
C LEU A 96 1.61 -5.84 25.87
N LEU A 97 0.96 -6.61 26.76
CA LEU A 97 0.26 -7.84 26.41
C LEU A 97 -1.02 -7.59 25.60
N SER A 98 -1.85 -6.62 26.03
CA SER A 98 -3.14 -6.36 25.36
C SER A 98 -2.97 -5.67 24.01
N GLY A 99 -1.91 -4.86 23.80
CA GLY A 99 -1.65 -4.17 22.54
C GLY A 99 -0.86 -4.99 21.51
N GLU A 100 -0.20 -6.08 21.95
CA GLU A 100 0.73 -6.86 21.11
C GLU A 100 0.15 -7.28 19.78
N ARG A 101 -1.04 -7.90 19.79
CA ARG A 101 -1.61 -8.51 18.58
C ARG A 101 -1.96 -7.48 17.53
N VAL A 102 -2.64 -6.41 17.91
CA VAL A 102 -3.03 -5.33 17.01
C VAL A 102 -1.78 -4.63 16.43
N ALA A 103 -0.80 -4.32 17.30
CA ALA A 103 0.45 -3.69 16.87
C ALA A 103 1.22 -4.56 15.86
N LEU A 104 1.35 -5.87 16.14
CA LEU A 104 2.02 -6.80 15.24
C LEU A 104 1.25 -7.01 13.94
N ASN A 105 -0.08 -7.06 13.95
CA ASN A 105 -0.88 -7.22 12.75
C ASN A 105 -0.63 -6.08 11.75
N TYR A 106 -0.62 -4.83 12.20
CA TYR A 106 -0.26 -3.68 11.36
C TYR A 106 1.18 -3.78 10.85
N LEU A 107 2.15 -4.00 11.73
CA LEU A 107 3.57 -4.02 11.36
C LEU A 107 3.90 -5.15 10.40
N GLN A 108 3.38 -6.36 10.63
CA GLN A 108 3.57 -7.54 9.80
C GLN A 108 2.95 -7.32 8.41
N ARG A 109 1.72 -6.78 8.34
CA ARG A 109 1.03 -6.50 7.08
C ARG A 109 1.76 -5.46 6.26
N MET A 110 2.10 -4.33 6.86
CA MET A 110 2.79 -3.24 6.19
C MET A 110 4.19 -3.64 5.72
N SER A 111 4.95 -4.34 6.56
CA SER A 111 6.28 -4.84 6.20
C SER A 111 6.23 -5.90 5.11
N GLY A 112 5.21 -6.75 5.10
CA GLY A 112 4.98 -7.72 4.04
C GLY A 112 4.73 -7.04 2.69
N ILE A 113 3.87 -6.03 2.66
CA ILE A 113 3.60 -5.22 1.45
C ILE A 113 4.88 -4.52 0.97
N ALA A 114 5.63 -3.88 1.88
CA ALA A 114 6.88 -3.22 1.54
C ALA A 114 7.92 -4.22 0.97
N THR A 115 8.03 -5.40 1.57
CA THR A 115 8.92 -6.48 1.13
C THR A 115 8.55 -6.96 -0.27
N TYR A 116 7.28 -7.26 -0.51
CA TYR A 116 6.80 -7.72 -1.81
C TYR A 116 6.99 -6.61 -2.86
N THR A 117 6.58 -5.38 -2.57
CA THR A 117 6.78 -4.23 -3.46
C THR A 117 8.25 -4.03 -3.81
N ASN A 118 9.16 -4.09 -2.83
CA ASN A 118 10.59 -3.96 -3.06
C ASN A 118 11.13 -5.04 -4.01
N SER A 119 10.65 -6.28 -3.86
CA SER A 119 11.04 -7.38 -4.73
C SER A 119 10.60 -7.20 -6.18
N VAL A 120 9.44 -6.56 -6.40
CA VAL A 120 8.90 -6.26 -7.74
C VAL A 120 9.55 -5.00 -8.33
N ALA A 121 9.69 -3.93 -7.53
CA ALA A 121 10.31 -2.69 -7.96
C ALA A 121 11.77 -2.86 -8.44
N LYS A 122 12.51 -3.79 -7.82
CA LYS A 122 13.86 -4.14 -8.25
C LYS A 122 13.94 -4.70 -9.68
N LEU A 123 12.90 -5.36 -10.17
CA LEU A 123 12.83 -5.87 -11.54
C LEU A 123 12.68 -4.75 -12.57
N LEU A 124 12.22 -3.57 -12.15
CA LEU A 124 12.14 -2.37 -12.98
C LEU A 124 13.36 -1.45 -12.86
N ALA A 125 14.37 -1.85 -12.08
CA ALA A 125 15.56 -1.03 -11.88
C ALA A 125 16.29 -0.76 -13.22
N GLY A 126 16.66 0.50 -13.45
CA GLY A 126 17.32 0.94 -14.70
C GLY A 126 16.34 1.27 -15.85
N THR A 127 15.04 1.08 -15.67
CA THR A 127 14.00 1.54 -16.62
C THR A 127 13.41 2.88 -16.17
N LYS A 128 12.68 3.57 -17.09
CA LYS A 128 11.88 4.77 -16.73
C LYS A 128 10.55 4.42 -16.04
N THR A 129 10.14 3.17 -16.14
CA THR A 129 8.80 2.69 -15.72
C THR A 129 8.65 2.73 -14.19
N LYS A 130 7.56 3.31 -13.73
CA LYS A 130 7.21 3.36 -12.29
C LYS A 130 6.18 2.29 -11.96
N LEU A 131 6.42 1.55 -10.87
CA LEU A 131 5.49 0.58 -10.33
C LEU A 131 4.42 1.27 -9.48
N LEU A 132 3.15 1.10 -9.82
CA LEU A 132 2.02 1.68 -9.09
C LEU A 132 1.23 0.62 -8.32
N ASP A 133 0.67 1.03 -7.19
CA ASP A 133 -0.42 0.30 -6.53
C ASP A 133 -1.76 0.55 -7.25
N THR A 134 -2.84 0.07 -6.63
CA THR A 134 -4.21 0.29 -7.11
C THR A 134 -5.15 0.62 -5.93
N ARG A 135 -6.47 0.69 -6.20
CA ARG A 135 -7.50 0.75 -5.16
C ARG A 135 -7.95 -0.64 -4.65
N LYS A 136 -7.32 -1.72 -5.11
CA LYS A 136 -7.58 -3.10 -4.64
C LYS A 136 -6.88 -3.34 -3.29
N THR A 137 -7.25 -2.54 -2.28
CA THR A 137 -6.74 -2.59 -0.91
C THR A 137 -7.76 -3.25 0.02
N THR A 138 -7.29 -3.77 1.15
CA THR A 138 -8.18 -4.22 2.23
C THR A 138 -9.05 -3.05 2.70
N PRO A 139 -10.37 -3.23 2.88
CA PRO A 139 -11.22 -2.18 3.43
C PRO A 139 -10.63 -1.58 4.73
N ASN A 140 -10.70 -0.25 4.85
CA ASN A 140 -10.14 0.55 5.95
C ASN A 140 -8.60 0.50 6.11
N MET A 141 -7.89 -0.37 5.38
CA MET A 141 -6.42 -0.49 5.46
C MET A 141 -5.67 0.37 4.42
N ARG A 142 -6.37 1.07 3.52
CA ARG A 142 -5.76 1.77 2.36
C ARG A 142 -4.64 2.73 2.72
N ILE A 143 -4.81 3.50 3.79
CA ILE A 143 -3.79 4.47 4.23
C ILE A 143 -2.48 3.78 4.62
N PHE A 144 -2.58 2.63 5.28
CA PHE A 144 -1.44 1.84 5.73
C PHE A 144 -0.80 1.08 4.55
N GLU A 145 -1.60 0.44 3.71
CA GLU A 145 -1.13 -0.37 2.59
C GLU A 145 -0.45 0.49 1.51
N LYS A 146 -1.04 1.64 1.14
CA LYS A 146 -0.42 2.57 0.18
C LYS A 146 0.86 3.22 0.73
N TYR A 147 0.92 3.50 2.03
CA TYR A 147 2.15 3.93 2.68
C TYR A 147 3.24 2.85 2.56
N ALA A 148 2.90 1.59 2.85
CA ALA A 148 3.83 0.47 2.77
C ALA A 148 4.35 0.24 1.35
N VAL A 149 3.52 0.41 0.30
CA VAL A 149 3.97 0.39 -1.10
C VAL A 149 5.04 1.45 -1.34
N ARG A 150 4.85 2.67 -0.85
CA ARG A 150 5.86 3.76 -0.97
C ARG A 150 7.16 3.40 -0.27
N VAL A 151 7.09 2.84 0.93
CA VAL A 151 8.27 2.37 1.69
C VAL A 151 9.02 1.28 0.92
N GLY A 152 8.31 0.38 0.24
CA GLY A 152 8.88 -0.68 -0.59
C GLY A 152 9.51 -0.20 -1.91
N GLY A 153 9.40 1.10 -2.24
CA GLY A 153 9.95 1.68 -3.47
C GLY A 153 8.98 1.77 -4.64
N GLY A 154 7.69 1.45 -4.43
CA GLY A 154 6.62 1.70 -5.38
C GLY A 154 6.09 3.13 -5.33
N TYR A 155 5.12 3.41 -6.17
CA TYR A 155 4.40 4.69 -6.24
C TYR A 155 2.91 4.45 -6.02
N ASN A 156 2.17 5.50 -5.67
CA ASN A 156 0.73 5.39 -5.49
C ASN A 156 -0.01 5.84 -6.75
N HIS A 157 -0.95 5.03 -7.20
CA HIS A 157 -2.04 5.44 -8.06
C HIS A 157 -3.06 6.25 -7.23
N ARG A 158 -4.09 6.84 -7.84
CA ARG A 158 -5.12 7.61 -7.13
C ARG A 158 -5.56 6.93 -5.83
N TYR A 159 -5.65 7.73 -4.76
CA TYR A 159 -5.99 7.23 -3.43
C TYR A 159 -7.47 6.82 -3.34
N ASN A 160 -8.36 7.64 -3.91
CA ASN A 160 -9.81 7.45 -3.88
C ASN A 160 -10.47 7.96 -5.17
N LEU A 161 -11.79 7.99 -5.18
CA LEU A 161 -12.57 8.47 -6.35
C LEU A 161 -12.48 9.98 -6.58
N SER A 162 -12.00 10.74 -5.59
CA SER A 162 -11.88 12.19 -5.68
C SER A 162 -10.54 12.68 -6.20
N ASP A 163 -9.50 11.83 -6.28
CA ASP A 163 -8.15 12.25 -6.67
C ASP A 163 -7.99 12.53 -8.15
N GLY A 164 -8.53 11.69 -8.99
CA GLY A 164 -8.42 11.79 -10.43
C GLY A 164 -9.51 11.01 -11.16
N VAL A 165 -9.73 11.36 -12.43
CA VAL A 165 -10.65 10.64 -13.29
C VAL A 165 -9.98 9.38 -13.80
N LEU A 166 -10.68 8.25 -13.74
CA LEU A 166 -10.33 7.01 -14.42
C LEU A 166 -11.59 6.44 -15.05
N LEU A 167 -11.67 6.56 -16.36
CA LEU A 167 -12.76 6.04 -17.16
C LEU A 167 -12.49 4.56 -17.46
N LYS A 168 -13.43 3.70 -17.13
CA LYS A 168 -13.39 2.26 -17.30
C LYS A 168 -14.47 1.80 -18.26
N ASP A 169 -14.45 0.52 -18.63
CA ASP A 169 -15.43 -0.16 -19.49
C ASP A 169 -16.88 0.27 -19.21
N ASN A 170 -17.32 0.21 -17.97
CA ASN A 170 -18.69 0.59 -17.58
C ASN A 170 -18.96 2.09 -17.73
N HIS A 171 -17.97 2.97 -17.55
CA HIS A 171 -18.12 4.39 -17.78
C HIS A 171 -18.24 4.69 -19.28
N ILE A 172 -17.41 4.03 -20.10
CA ILE A 172 -17.40 4.17 -21.56
C ILE A 172 -18.71 3.64 -22.12
N GLY A 173 -19.18 2.47 -21.64
CA GLY A 173 -20.48 1.91 -22.02
C GLY A 173 -21.64 2.84 -21.71
N ALA A 174 -21.64 3.45 -20.52
CA ALA A 174 -22.67 4.42 -20.11
C ALA A 174 -22.64 5.71 -20.94
N ALA A 175 -21.46 6.21 -21.33
CA ALA A 175 -21.29 7.40 -22.16
C ALA A 175 -21.56 7.13 -23.64
N GLY A 176 -21.38 5.87 -24.08
CA GLY A 176 -21.59 5.38 -25.44
C GLY A 176 -20.35 5.35 -26.34
N SER A 177 -19.23 5.98 -25.99
CA SER A 177 -17.92 5.85 -26.63
C SER A 177 -16.81 6.41 -25.75
N VAL A 178 -15.55 6.07 -26.05
CA VAL A 178 -14.34 6.62 -25.39
C VAL A 178 -14.31 8.14 -25.53
N THR A 179 -14.51 8.64 -26.75
CA THR A 179 -14.51 10.09 -27.05
C THR A 179 -15.53 10.84 -26.19
N LYS A 180 -16.79 10.34 -26.11
CA LYS A 180 -17.83 10.97 -25.30
C LYS A 180 -17.50 10.95 -23.81
N ALA A 181 -17.00 9.82 -23.31
CA ALA A 181 -16.64 9.68 -21.90
C ALA A 181 -15.54 10.68 -21.51
N ILE A 182 -14.50 10.83 -22.33
CA ILE A 182 -13.42 11.80 -22.12
C ILE A 182 -13.95 13.23 -22.18
N GLN A 183 -14.80 13.56 -23.16
CA GLN A 183 -15.37 14.91 -23.28
C GLN A 183 -16.23 15.26 -22.05
N MET A 184 -17.12 14.37 -21.63
CA MET A 184 -17.95 14.56 -20.43
C MET A 184 -17.07 14.72 -19.17
N ALA A 185 -15.97 13.99 -19.08
CA ALA A 185 -15.02 14.12 -17.97
C ALA A 185 -14.30 15.48 -18.00
N LYS A 186 -13.89 15.97 -19.16
CA LYS A 186 -13.28 17.31 -19.33
C LYS A 186 -14.23 18.44 -18.94
N ASP A 187 -15.50 18.31 -19.27
CA ASP A 187 -16.52 19.32 -18.96
C ASP A 187 -16.86 19.38 -17.48
N TYR A 188 -16.73 18.26 -16.75
CA TYR A 188 -17.10 18.14 -15.34
C TYR A 188 -15.95 18.29 -14.37
N ALA A 189 -14.79 17.67 -14.67
CA ALA A 189 -13.68 17.59 -13.72
C ALA A 189 -12.93 18.93 -13.63
N PRO A 190 -12.41 19.29 -12.42
CA PRO A 190 -11.50 20.44 -12.30
C PRO A 190 -10.29 20.29 -13.22
N PHE A 191 -9.89 21.37 -13.90
CA PHE A 191 -8.82 21.40 -14.91
C PHE A 191 -7.47 20.82 -14.42
N VAL A 192 -7.22 20.81 -13.11
CA VAL A 192 -5.98 20.28 -12.49
C VAL A 192 -5.97 18.75 -12.44
N ARG A 193 -7.08 18.07 -12.73
CA ARG A 193 -7.17 16.61 -12.64
C ARG A 193 -6.88 15.99 -13.98
N LYS A 194 -5.94 15.04 -13.99
CA LYS A 194 -5.70 14.19 -15.15
C LYS A 194 -6.91 13.29 -15.42
N ILE A 195 -7.16 13.05 -16.71
CA ILE A 195 -8.15 12.10 -17.20
C ILE A 195 -7.41 10.88 -17.73
N GLU A 196 -7.59 9.80 -17.05
CA GLU A 196 -7.09 8.49 -17.42
C GLU A 196 -8.23 7.66 -18.00
N VAL A 197 -7.94 6.88 -19.05
CA VAL A 197 -8.89 5.98 -19.70
C VAL A 197 -8.30 4.58 -19.85
N GLU A 198 -9.06 3.57 -19.47
CA GLU A 198 -8.76 2.16 -19.62
C GLU A 198 -9.25 1.71 -21.01
N VAL A 199 -8.35 1.15 -21.81
CA VAL A 199 -8.62 0.70 -23.19
C VAL A 199 -8.20 -0.75 -23.37
N GLU A 200 -8.98 -1.51 -24.16
CA GLU A 200 -8.80 -2.96 -24.33
C GLU A 200 -8.46 -3.34 -25.79
N ASN A 201 -8.42 -2.38 -26.71
CA ASN A 201 -8.09 -2.61 -28.12
C ASN A 201 -7.57 -1.34 -28.80
N LEU A 202 -6.99 -1.52 -30.00
CA LEU A 202 -6.33 -0.44 -30.76
C LEU A 202 -7.28 0.65 -31.23
N ASP A 203 -8.55 0.35 -31.48
CA ASP A 203 -9.52 1.38 -31.91
C ASP A 203 -9.86 2.30 -30.74
N MET A 204 -10.02 1.77 -29.51
CA MET A 204 -10.16 2.57 -28.31
C MET A 204 -8.91 3.42 -28.02
N VAL A 205 -7.70 2.91 -28.32
CA VAL A 205 -6.45 3.67 -28.21
C VAL A 205 -6.49 4.91 -29.13
N LYS A 206 -6.88 4.75 -30.39
CA LYS A 206 -7.01 5.85 -31.37
C LYS A 206 -8.01 6.90 -30.88
N GLU A 207 -9.21 6.45 -30.45
CA GLU A 207 -10.21 7.37 -29.89
C GLU A 207 -9.69 8.13 -28.67
N ALA A 208 -8.97 7.46 -27.76
CA ALA A 208 -8.42 8.08 -26.55
C ALA A 208 -7.37 9.14 -26.87
N VAL A 209 -6.49 8.88 -27.83
CA VAL A 209 -5.49 9.85 -28.34
C VAL A 209 -6.18 11.06 -28.98
N GLU A 210 -7.10 10.84 -29.91
CA GLU A 210 -7.84 11.90 -30.60
C GLU A 210 -8.68 12.76 -29.66
N ALA A 211 -9.29 12.14 -28.65
CA ALA A 211 -10.05 12.83 -27.60
C ALA A 211 -9.16 13.55 -26.56
N GLY A 212 -7.84 13.31 -26.58
CA GLY A 212 -6.86 13.96 -25.71
C GLY A 212 -6.98 13.50 -24.26
N ALA A 213 -6.92 12.19 -24.01
CA ALA A 213 -6.70 11.63 -22.67
C ALA A 213 -5.31 12.03 -22.15
N ASP A 214 -5.17 12.25 -20.85
CA ASP A 214 -3.87 12.55 -20.24
C ASP A 214 -3.05 11.27 -19.99
N ILE A 215 -3.75 10.18 -19.68
CA ILE A 215 -3.15 8.86 -19.43
C ILE A 215 -3.99 7.81 -20.15
N ILE A 216 -3.34 6.90 -20.87
CA ILE A 216 -3.97 5.76 -21.54
C ILE A 216 -3.47 4.47 -20.87
N MET A 217 -4.38 3.76 -20.21
CA MET A 217 -4.11 2.47 -19.57
C MET A 217 -4.46 1.34 -20.52
N LEU A 218 -3.45 0.57 -20.92
CA LEU A 218 -3.58 -0.65 -21.72
C LEU A 218 -3.96 -1.80 -20.80
N ASP A 219 -5.23 -2.21 -20.79
CA ASP A 219 -5.74 -3.25 -19.90
C ASP A 219 -5.91 -4.58 -20.62
N ASN A 220 -5.29 -5.63 -20.08
CA ASN A 220 -5.36 -7.01 -20.57
C ASN A 220 -5.05 -7.20 -22.08
N MET A 221 -4.29 -6.32 -22.69
CA MET A 221 -3.81 -6.44 -24.07
C MET A 221 -2.60 -7.37 -24.15
N SER A 222 -2.43 -8.04 -25.29
CA SER A 222 -1.23 -8.83 -25.58
C SER A 222 0.01 -7.93 -25.71
N TYR A 223 1.21 -8.51 -25.55
CA TYR A 223 2.46 -7.75 -25.67
C TYR A 223 2.62 -7.06 -27.04
N ASP A 224 2.21 -7.72 -28.13
CA ASP A 224 2.30 -7.17 -29.47
C ASP A 224 1.27 -6.06 -29.72
N GLU A 225 0.03 -6.22 -29.21
CA GLU A 225 -0.97 -5.15 -29.25
C GLU A 225 -0.53 -3.94 -28.43
N MET A 226 0.07 -4.15 -27.24
CA MET A 226 0.62 -3.04 -26.46
C MET A 226 1.72 -2.28 -27.20
N LYS A 227 2.61 -2.97 -27.95
CA LYS A 227 3.61 -2.32 -28.78
C LYS A 227 2.98 -1.45 -29.89
N GLU A 228 1.95 -1.97 -30.55
CA GLU A 228 1.23 -1.21 -31.59
C GLU A 228 0.50 -0.01 -30.97
N ALA A 229 -0.15 -0.21 -29.81
CA ALA A 229 -0.78 0.88 -29.06
C ALA A 229 0.22 1.99 -28.70
N LEU A 230 1.42 1.65 -28.26
CA LEU A 230 2.46 2.64 -27.94
C LEU A 230 2.92 3.44 -29.15
N LEU A 231 2.95 2.83 -30.36
CA LEU A 231 3.23 3.54 -31.61
C LEU A 231 2.09 4.50 -32.00
N ILE A 232 0.83 4.14 -31.71
CA ILE A 232 -0.33 5.01 -31.94
C ILE A 232 -0.32 6.18 -30.96
N ILE A 233 0.00 5.91 -29.68
CA ILE A 233 0.04 6.96 -28.64
C ILE A 233 1.15 7.97 -28.89
N ASP A 234 2.32 7.54 -29.38
CA ASP A 234 3.47 8.35 -29.83
C ASP A 234 3.73 9.60 -28.95
N GLY A 235 3.67 9.44 -27.62
CA GLY A 235 3.93 10.52 -26.66
C GLY A 235 2.80 11.54 -26.48
N HIS A 236 1.64 11.35 -27.11
CA HIS A 236 0.47 12.24 -26.92
C HIS A 236 -0.19 12.08 -25.54
N ALA A 237 0.05 10.97 -24.84
CA ALA A 237 -0.43 10.70 -23.50
C ALA A 237 0.64 9.93 -22.69
N GLU A 238 0.58 10.01 -21.36
CA GLU A 238 1.32 9.07 -20.51
C GLU A 238 0.71 7.66 -20.65
N THR A 239 1.54 6.64 -20.51
CA THR A 239 1.14 5.25 -20.77
C THR A 239 1.18 4.40 -19.51
N GLU A 240 0.11 3.65 -19.25
CA GLU A 240 0.05 2.67 -18.18
C GLU A 240 -0.24 1.28 -18.75
N CYS A 241 0.43 0.25 -18.20
CA CYS A 241 0.08 -1.15 -18.44
C CYS A 241 -0.55 -1.74 -17.18
N SER A 242 -1.70 -2.39 -17.34
CA SER A 242 -2.47 -3.03 -16.29
C SER A 242 -2.98 -4.41 -16.71
N GLY A 243 -3.57 -5.14 -15.77
CA GLY A 243 -4.14 -6.47 -16.00
C GLY A 243 -3.18 -7.60 -15.60
N ASN A 244 -3.54 -8.31 -14.52
CA ASN A 244 -2.83 -9.51 -14.02
C ASN A 244 -1.30 -9.38 -13.89
N VAL A 245 -0.81 -8.17 -13.59
CA VAL A 245 0.64 -7.93 -13.41
C VAL A 245 1.09 -8.49 -12.07
N THR A 246 2.03 -9.44 -12.13
CA THR A 246 2.66 -10.10 -10.99
C THR A 246 4.18 -10.03 -11.11
N LYS A 247 4.87 -10.45 -10.05
CA LYS A 247 6.34 -10.55 -10.05
C LYS A 247 6.88 -11.44 -11.17
N GLU A 248 6.14 -12.49 -11.52
CA GLU A 248 6.56 -13.52 -12.49
C GLU A 248 6.48 -13.03 -13.95
N ASN A 249 5.62 -12.05 -14.24
CA ASN A 249 5.42 -11.57 -15.62
C ASN A 249 5.89 -10.15 -15.87
N ILE A 250 6.17 -9.36 -14.84
CA ILE A 250 6.52 -7.93 -14.99
C ILE A 250 7.80 -7.71 -15.82
N GLU A 251 8.77 -8.63 -15.76
CA GLU A 251 10.02 -8.51 -16.55
C GLU A 251 9.75 -8.47 -18.06
N LYS A 252 8.72 -9.18 -18.54
CA LYS A 252 8.34 -9.15 -19.95
C LYS A 252 7.81 -7.78 -20.37
N LEU A 253 7.26 -7.01 -19.44
CA LEU A 253 6.69 -5.69 -19.69
C LEU A 253 7.74 -4.57 -19.67
N THR A 254 8.92 -4.81 -19.11
CA THR A 254 10.00 -3.80 -19.03
C THR A 254 10.45 -3.31 -20.41
N GLY A 255 10.43 -4.19 -21.41
CA GLY A 255 10.82 -3.89 -22.79
C GLY A 255 9.83 -3.00 -23.55
N LEU A 256 8.61 -2.79 -23.04
CA LEU A 256 7.60 -1.93 -23.66
C LEU A 256 7.94 -0.44 -23.54
N GLY A 257 8.63 -0.03 -22.46
CA GLY A 257 8.98 1.38 -22.22
C GLY A 257 7.77 2.25 -21.84
N VAL A 258 6.73 1.66 -21.24
CA VAL A 258 5.59 2.41 -20.66
C VAL A 258 6.05 3.28 -19.49
N ASP A 259 5.28 4.33 -19.15
CA ASP A 259 5.59 5.22 -18.04
C ASP A 259 5.22 4.58 -16.70
N TYR A 260 4.14 3.79 -16.67
CA TYR A 260 3.61 3.16 -15.48
C TYR A 260 3.25 1.68 -15.70
N ILE A 261 3.41 0.88 -14.65
CA ILE A 261 2.84 -0.45 -14.55
C ILE A 261 2.11 -0.53 -13.21
N SER A 262 0.80 -0.80 -13.21
CA SER A 262 0.02 -0.97 -11.99
C SER A 262 -0.23 -2.42 -11.66
N SER A 263 -0.15 -2.76 -10.37
CA SER A 263 -0.41 -4.11 -9.86
C SER A 263 -1.19 -4.08 -8.55
N GLY A 264 -2.38 -4.70 -8.57
CA GLY A 264 -3.17 -4.94 -7.37
C GLY A 264 -2.52 -5.96 -6.43
N ALA A 265 -1.67 -6.84 -6.96
CA ALA A 265 -0.98 -7.87 -6.17
C ALA A 265 -0.07 -7.28 -5.08
N LEU A 266 0.41 -6.04 -5.26
CA LEU A 266 1.22 -5.34 -4.25
C LEU A 266 0.50 -5.23 -2.90
N THR A 267 -0.83 -5.17 -2.92
CA THR A 267 -1.66 -5.05 -1.72
C THR A 267 -2.48 -6.30 -1.44
N HIS A 268 -3.31 -6.77 -2.37
CA HIS A 268 -4.23 -7.89 -2.07
C HIS A 268 -3.57 -9.27 -1.97
N SER A 269 -2.35 -9.47 -2.51
CA SER A 269 -1.66 -10.77 -2.54
C SER A 269 -0.32 -10.79 -1.81
N ALA A 270 0.14 -9.66 -1.26
CA ALA A 270 1.39 -9.62 -0.51
C ALA A 270 1.25 -10.44 0.79
N PRO A 271 2.18 -11.39 1.07
CA PRO A 271 2.23 -12.09 2.35
C PRO A 271 2.64 -11.11 3.46
N ILE A 272 2.36 -11.47 4.71
CA ILE A 272 2.89 -10.75 5.88
C ILE A 272 4.39 -11.03 6.05
N LEU A 273 5.11 -10.14 6.73
CA LEU A 273 6.46 -10.40 7.23
C LEU A 273 6.37 -10.94 8.67
N ASP A 274 7.02 -12.05 8.97
CA ASP A 274 6.94 -12.63 10.33
C ASP A 274 7.78 -11.82 11.31
N ILE A 275 7.10 -11.21 12.31
CA ILE A 275 7.67 -10.37 13.37
C ILE A 275 6.99 -10.75 14.68
N SER A 276 7.70 -10.72 15.80
CA SER A 276 7.13 -11.06 17.11
C SER A 276 7.72 -10.23 18.25
N LEU A 277 6.95 -10.08 19.32
CA LEU A 277 7.44 -9.63 20.63
C LEU A 277 7.90 -10.85 21.43
N LYS A 278 9.10 -10.79 22.02
CA LYS A 278 9.72 -11.90 22.75
C LYS A 278 10.49 -11.42 23.99
N GLY A 279 10.57 -12.31 24.98
CA GLY A 279 11.40 -12.07 26.16
C GLY A 279 10.83 -11.03 27.12
N LEU A 280 9.48 -10.93 27.22
CA LEU A 280 8.86 -10.04 28.21
C LEU A 280 9.36 -10.37 29.63
N HIS A 281 9.84 -9.37 30.34
CA HIS A 281 10.29 -9.48 31.73
C HIS A 281 9.96 -8.22 32.52
N VAL A 282 9.92 -8.35 33.85
CA VAL A 282 9.72 -7.24 34.80
C VAL A 282 11.01 -6.45 34.95
N ILE A 283 10.92 -5.11 35.02
CA ILE A 283 12.05 -4.19 35.25
C ILE A 283 11.85 -3.36 36.53
#